data_1958af3e9f1b1d4ddedeb847ee6e3f76
#
_entry.id   1958af3e9f1b1d4ddedeb847ee6e3f76
#
_cell.length_a   1.000
_cell.length_b   1.000
_cell.length_c   1.000
_cell.angle_alpha   90.00
_cell.angle_beta   90.00
_cell.angle_gamma   90.00
#
_symmetry.space_group_name_H-M   'P 1'
#
loop_
_entity.id
_entity.type
_entity.pdbx_description
1 polymer ?
#
loop_
_entity_poly.entity_id
_entity_poly.type
_entity_poly.pdbx_seq_one_letter_code
_entity_poly.pdbx_strand_id
1 'polypeptide(L)'
;ESSAASDVYKRQSLLDRLSGSDEWTTDLSKLKELRKYADDPAVLKELREIKAANKQDFARWIEQRQGSVIDPDSVYDTQIKRLHEYKRQLMNALYIIDLYFRIKEDGETDVPKRTFIFGAKAAPGYTMAKGIIKLINAIGELVNNDPVVSKYLHVVFVENYNVSPAEQIIPATDVSEQISTAGKEASGTSNMKFMMNGALTPVSY
;
A
#
# COMPACT_ATOMS: atom_id res chain seq x y z
N GLU A 1 -17.00 16.01 4.96
CA GLU A 1 -17.16 14.57 4.72
C GLU A 1 -15.80 13.98 4.39
N SER A 2 -15.39 12.97 5.13
CA SER A 2 -14.09 12.33 4.92
C SER A 2 -14.10 11.57 3.61
N SER A 3 -13.05 11.70 2.80
CA SER A 3 -12.91 10.95 1.52
C SER A 3 -12.90 9.42 1.73
N ALA A 4 -12.54 8.95 2.91
CA ALA A 4 -12.70 7.55 3.34
C ALA A 4 -14.16 7.10 3.31
N ALA A 5 -15.12 7.99 3.59
CA ALA A 5 -16.54 7.68 3.50
C ALA A 5 -16.97 7.41 2.05
N SER A 6 -16.43 8.14 1.07
CA SER A 6 -16.78 7.93 -0.35
C SER A 6 -16.30 6.59 -0.88
N ASP A 7 -15.18 6.08 -0.38
CA ASP A 7 -14.63 4.78 -0.79
C ASP A 7 -15.37 3.62 -0.13
N VAL A 8 -15.69 3.74 1.14
CA VAL A 8 -16.57 2.78 1.84
C VAL A 8 -17.88 2.65 1.09
N TYR A 9 -18.49 3.75 0.63
CA TYR A 9 -19.76 3.72 -0.11
C TYR A 9 -19.65 3.02 -1.47
N LYS A 10 -18.60 3.27 -2.27
CA LYS A 10 -18.45 2.63 -3.59
C LYS A 10 -18.32 1.12 -3.48
N ARG A 11 -17.46 0.64 -2.59
CA ARG A 11 -17.27 -0.80 -2.37
C ARG A 11 -18.45 -1.41 -1.62
N GLN A 12 -19.03 -0.68 -0.66
CA GLN A 12 -20.18 -1.13 0.08
C GLN A 12 -21.35 -1.40 -0.87
N SER A 13 -21.69 -0.49 -1.78
CA SER A 13 -22.78 -0.68 -2.73
C SER A 13 -22.59 -1.92 -3.61
N LEU A 14 -21.35 -2.22 -4.02
CA LEU A 14 -21.03 -3.45 -4.73
C LEU A 14 -21.27 -4.67 -3.84
N LEU A 15 -20.79 -4.66 -2.61
CA LEU A 15 -20.94 -5.77 -1.67
C LEU A 15 -22.41 -6.00 -1.31
N ASP A 16 -23.18 -4.96 -1.06
CA ASP A 16 -24.63 -5.03 -0.77
C ASP A 16 -25.38 -5.67 -1.94
N ARG A 17 -25.05 -5.25 -3.18
CA ARG A 17 -25.65 -5.82 -4.39
C ARG A 17 -25.30 -7.30 -4.60
N LEU A 18 -24.04 -7.67 -4.37
CA LEU A 18 -23.56 -9.03 -4.58
C LEU A 18 -23.99 -10.01 -3.46
N SER A 19 -24.09 -9.54 -2.23
CA SER A 19 -24.56 -10.34 -1.10
C SER A 19 -26.08 -10.35 -0.96
N GLY A 20 -26.78 -9.42 -1.66
CA GLY A 20 -28.23 -9.28 -1.62
C GLY A 20 -28.77 -8.49 -0.43
N SER A 21 -27.93 -8.03 0.47
CA SER A 21 -28.27 -7.19 1.64
C SER A 21 -27.05 -6.51 2.23
N ASP A 22 -27.24 -5.59 3.17
CA ASP A 22 -26.19 -4.96 3.98
C ASP A 22 -25.86 -5.74 5.28
N GLU A 23 -26.52 -6.88 5.49
CA GLU A 23 -26.35 -7.69 6.71
C GLU A 23 -24.91 -8.21 6.90
N TRP A 24 -24.10 -8.29 5.82
CA TRP A 24 -22.68 -8.65 5.89
C TRP A 24 -21.87 -7.67 6.79
N THR A 25 -22.35 -6.47 7.02
CA THR A 25 -21.72 -5.48 7.92
C THR A 25 -21.70 -5.95 9.37
N THR A 26 -22.67 -6.75 9.76
CA THR A 26 -22.80 -7.33 11.11
C THR A 26 -22.50 -8.85 11.13
N ASP A 27 -22.66 -9.54 9.99
CA ASP A 27 -22.37 -10.96 9.83
C ASP A 27 -21.45 -11.19 8.61
N LEU A 28 -20.16 -11.16 8.84
CA LEU A 28 -19.14 -11.35 7.79
C LEU A 28 -19.22 -12.73 7.11
N SER A 29 -19.92 -13.72 7.69
CA SER A 29 -20.07 -15.02 7.06
C SER A 29 -20.83 -14.95 5.74
N LYS A 30 -21.67 -13.94 5.55
CA LYS A 30 -22.40 -13.66 4.31
C LYS A 30 -21.51 -13.29 3.13
N LEU A 31 -20.31 -12.77 3.39
CA LEU A 31 -19.33 -12.51 2.33
C LEU A 31 -18.80 -13.78 1.65
N LYS A 32 -19.04 -14.98 2.21
CA LYS A 32 -18.73 -16.26 1.55
C LYS A 32 -19.48 -16.42 0.23
N GLU A 33 -20.66 -15.82 0.11
CA GLU A 33 -21.46 -15.82 -1.12
C GLU A 33 -20.75 -15.12 -2.30
N LEU A 34 -19.80 -14.24 -2.03
CA LEU A 34 -19.02 -13.56 -3.07
C LEU A 34 -18.16 -14.53 -3.89
N ARG A 35 -17.86 -15.72 -3.39
CA ARG A 35 -17.05 -16.73 -4.09
C ARG A 35 -17.62 -17.10 -5.47
N LYS A 36 -18.95 -17.08 -5.63
CA LYS A 36 -19.61 -17.35 -6.91
C LYS A 36 -19.32 -16.33 -8.00
N TYR A 37 -18.81 -15.16 -7.64
CA TYR A 37 -18.44 -14.08 -8.55
C TYR A 37 -16.93 -13.97 -8.80
N ALA A 38 -16.12 -14.90 -8.27
CA ALA A 38 -14.66 -14.82 -8.34
C ALA A 38 -14.12 -14.72 -9.77
N ASP A 39 -14.83 -15.35 -10.73
CA ASP A 39 -14.47 -15.34 -12.16
C ASP A 39 -15.46 -14.54 -13.02
N ASP A 40 -16.36 -13.77 -12.40
CA ASP A 40 -17.32 -12.93 -13.14
C ASP A 40 -16.61 -11.69 -13.72
N PRO A 41 -16.50 -11.57 -15.07
CA PRO A 41 -15.76 -10.47 -15.68
C PRO A 41 -16.35 -9.09 -15.37
N ALA A 42 -17.66 -8.96 -15.19
CA ALA A 42 -18.32 -7.70 -14.91
C ALA A 42 -18.00 -7.25 -13.47
N VAL A 43 -18.05 -8.16 -12.50
CA VAL A 43 -17.68 -7.89 -11.11
C VAL A 43 -16.19 -7.57 -11.00
N LEU A 44 -15.32 -8.33 -11.67
CA LEU A 44 -13.88 -8.05 -11.67
C LEU A 44 -13.54 -6.70 -12.31
N LYS A 45 -14.27 -6.29 -13.35
CA LYS A 45 -14.12 -4.97 -13.97
C LYS A 45 -14.50 -3.88 -12.98
N GLU A 46 -15.65 -3.98 -12.32
CA GLU A 46 -16.12 -2.99 -11.34
C GLU A 46 -15.15 -2.87 -10.15
N LEU A 47 -14.63 -4.00 -9.65
CA LEU A 47 -13.59 -3.99 -8.59
C LEU A 47 -12.32 -3.27 -9.01
N ARG A 48 -11.87 -3.44 -10.27
CA ARG A 48 -10.72 -2.72 -10.83
C ARG A 48 -10.98 -1.23 -10.93
N GLU A 49 -12.18 -0.83 -11.36
CA GLU A 49 -12.58 0.58 -11.46
C GLU A 49 -12.61 1.25 -10.08
N ILE A 50 -13.15 0.57 -9.05
CA ILE A 50 -13.12 1.04 -7.66
C ILE A 50 -11.68 1.20 -7.19
N LYS A 51 -10.81 0.20 -7.41
CA LYS A 51 -9.40 0.26 -7.02
C LYS A 51 -8.68 1.41 -7.74
N ALA A 52 -8.87 1.57 -9.05
CA ALA A 52 -8.27 2.65 -9.83
C ALA A 52 -8.70 4.03 -9.31
N ALA A 53 -9.98 4.21 -8.97
CA ALA A 53 -10.47 5.46 -8.38
C ALA A 53 -9.78 5.76 -7.05
N ASN A 54 -9.60 4.76 -6.18
CA ASN A 54 -8.93 4.92 -4.89
C ASN A 54 -7.44 5.29 -5.05
N LYS A 55 -6.78 4.71 -6.04
CA LYS A 55 -5.38 5.04 -6.36
C LYS A 55 -5.24 6.47 -6.88
N GLN A 56 -6.17 6.93 -7.71
CA GLN A 56 -6.23 8.32 -8.18
C GLN A 56 -6.51 9.29 -7.03
N ASP A 57 -7.43 8.94 -6.12
CA ASP A 57 -7.74 9.77 -4.95
C ASP A 57 -6.53 9.91 -4.03
N PHE A 58 -5.82 8.80 -3.76
CA PHE A 58 -4.59 8.84 -2.98
C PHE A 58 -3.48 9.62 -3.68
N ALA A 59 -3.30 9.46 -5.00
CA ALA A 59 -2.31 10.21 -5.76
C ALA A 59 -2.54 11.73 -5.66
N ARG A 60 -3.79 12.18 -5.83
CA ARG A 60 -4.16 13.60 -5.63
C ARG A 60 -3.94 14.07 -4.20
N TRP A 61 -4.31 13.24 -3.23
CA TRP A 61 -4.17 13.57 -1.82
C TRP A 61 -2.70 13.75 -1.41
N ILE A 62 -1.80 12.85 -1.85
CA ILE A 62 -0.38 12.94 -1.50
C ILE A 62 0.32 14.11 -2.20
N GLU A 63 -0.07 14.41 -3.44
CA GLU A 63 0.41 15.56 -4.18
C GLU A 63 0.03 16.87 -3.48
N GLN A 64 -1.23 17.03 -3.09
CA GLN A 64 -1.71 18.22 -2.37
C GLN A 64 -1.08 18.37 -0.99
N ARG A 65 -0.78 17.25 -0.31
CA ARG A 65 -0.29 17.25 1.06
C ARG A 65 1.21 17.52 1.17
N GLN A 66 2.01 16.94 0.30
CA GLN A 66 3.47 17.00 0.38
C GLN A 66 4.19 17.16 -0.97
N GLY A 67 3.45 17.48 -2.04
CA GLY A 67 4.01 17.69 -3.37
C GLY A 67 4.53 16.44 -4.08
N SER A 68 4.25 15.24 -3.56
CA SER A 68 4.72 13.99 -4.17
C SER A 68 3.80 13.58 -5.30
N VAL A 69 4.29 13.58 -6.53
CA VAL A 69 3.56 13.11 -7.72
C VAL A 69 3.85 11.62 -7.91
N ILE A 70 2.83 10.80 -7.91
CA ILE A 70 2.93 9.35 -8.10
C ILE A 70 2.00 8.86 -9.22
N ASP A 71 2.41 7.80 -9.91
CA ASP A 71 1.63 7.20 -11.01
C ASP A 71 0.53 6.29 -10.43
N PRO A 72 -0.78 6.60 -10.60
CA PRO A 72 -1.86 5.77 -10.08
C PRO A 72 -1.96 4.42 -10.81
N ASP A 73 -1.32 4.25 -11.98
CA ASP A 73 -1.32 2.99 -12.71
C ASP A 73 -0.16 2.06 -12.26
N SER A 74 0.80 2.56 -11.47
CA SER A 74 1.86 1.74 -10.90
C SER A 74 1.33 0.82 -9.78
N VAL A 75 1.98 -0.31 -9.51
CA VAL A 75 1.68 -1.15 -8.34
C VAL A 75 2.00 -0.38 -7.06
N TYR A 76 1.02 -0.18 -6.20
CA TYR A 76 1.23 0.44 -4.88
C TYR A 76 1.63 -0.61 -3.85
N ASP A 77 2.93 -0.62 -3.54
CA ASP A 77 3.57 -1.50 -2.56
C ASP A 77 3.77 -0.74 -1.25
N THR A 78 3.08 -1.15 -0.21
CA THR A 78 2.88 -0.34 0.99
C THR A 78 3.42 -1.00 2.25
N GLN A 79 4.24 -0.28 2.99
CA GLN A 79 4.68 -0.65 4.32
C GLN A 79 4.44 0.48 5.32
N ILE A 80 3.23 0.54 5.89
CA ILE A 80 2.81 1.56 6.87
C ILE A 80 2.70 0.95 8.26
N LYS A 81 3.75 1.15 9.06
CA LYS A 81 3.88 0.60 10.43
C LYS A 81 4.77 1.52 11.27
N ARG A 82 4.61 1.51 12.60
CA ARG A 82 5.66 2.06 13.47
C ARG A 82 7.00 1.47 13.09
N LEU A 83 8.03 2.30 13.01
CA LEU A 83 9.35 1.82 12.65
C LEU A 83 9.97 1.03 13.81
N HIS A 84 10.38 -0.18 13.50
CA HIS A 84 11.09 -1.06 14.41
C HIS A 84 11.90 -2.09 13.64
N GLU A 85 13.09 -2.43 14.12
CA GLU A 85 14.01 -3.35 13.41
C GLU A 85 13.35 -4.69 13.08
N TYR A 86 12.56 -5.27 13.99
CA TYR A 86 11.88 -6.55 13.74
C TYR A 86 10.79 -6.48 12.65
N LYS A 87 10.29 -5.28 12.31
CA LYS A 87 9.32 -5.07 11.21
C LYS A 87 9.98 -5.02 9.84
N ARG A 88 11.30 -4.98 9.82
CA ARG A 88 12.17 -5.13 8.64
C ARG A 88 11.97 -4.09 7.54
N GLN A 89 11.58 -2.85 7.88
CA GLN A 89 11.56 -1.76 6.89
C GLN A 89 12.92 -1.56 6.21
N LEU A 90 14.02 -1.82 6.93
CA LEU A 90 15.36 -1.81 6.36
C LEU A 90 15.51 -2.84 5.24
N MET A 91 14.96 -4.04 5.41
CA MET A 91 15.02 -5.08 4.37
C MET A 91 14.27 -4.66 3.10
N ASN A 92 13.10 -4.04 3.24
CA ASN A 92 12.37 -3.48 2.11
C ASN A 92 13.15 -2.34 1.45
N ALA A 93 13.78 -1.47 2.22
CA ALA A 93 14.66 -0.41 1.71
C ALA A 93 15.84 -0.98 0.90
N LEU A 94 16.49 -2.05 1.38
CA LEU A 94 17.55 -2.73 0.66
C LEU A 94 17.05 -3.42 -0.62
N TYR A 95 15.86 -3.97 -0.62
CA TYR A 95 15.23 -4.51 -1.82
C TYR A 95 15.00 -3.44 -2.90
N ILE A 96 14.62 -2.22 -2.51
CA ILE A 96 14.48 -1.10 -3.46
C ILE A 96 15.84 -0.73 -4.07
N ILE A 97 16.91 -0.77 -3.27
CA ILE A 97 18.29 -0.54 -3.77
C ILE A 97 18.69 -1.64 -4.77
N ASP A 98 18.40 -2.90 -4.46
CA ASP A 98 18.63 -4.02 -5.39
C ASP A 98 17.92 -3.80 -6.73
N LEU A 99 16.62 -3.47 -6.69
CA LEU A 99 15.88 -3.14 -7.90
C LEU A 99 16.45 -1.93 -8.65
N TYR A 100 16.91 -0.92 -7.92
CA TYR A 100 17.57 0.24 -8.54
C TYR A 100 18.78 -0.18 -9.37
N PHE A 101 19.67 -1.00 -8.82
CA PHE A 101 20.85 -1.45 -9.54
C PHE A 101 20.51 -2.38 -10.70
N ARG A 102 19.57 -3.29 -10.53
CA ARG A 102 19.09 -4.17 -11.62
C ARG A 102 18.56 -3.37 -12.81
N ILE A 103 17.79 -2.33 -12.56
CA ILE A 103 17.28 -1.46 -13.64
C ILE A 103 18.41 -0.59 -14.21
N LYS A 104 19.24 0.00 -13.35
CA LYS A 104 20.24 0.99 -13.73
C LYS A 104 21.46 0.40 -14.43
N GLU A 105 21.99 -0.72 -13.89
CA GLU A 105 23.24 -1.31 -14.32
C GLU A 105 23.02 -2.54 -15.19
N ASP A 106 22.07 -3.41 -14.84
CA ASP A 106 21.82 -4.65 -15.59
C ASP A 106 20.81 -4.43 -16.73
N GLY A 107 20.17 -3.26 -16.81
CA GLY A 107 19.23 -2.90 -17.86
C GLY A 107 17.91 -3.68 -17.81
N GLU A 108 17.52 -4.17 -16.63
CA GLU A 108 16.27 -4.92 -16.45
C GLU A 108 15.05 -3.97 -16.56
N THR A 109 14.39 -4.00 -17.71
CA THR A 109 13.24 -3.14 -18.02
C THR A 109 11.91 -3.88 -18.07
N ASP A 110 11.92 -5.21 -17.94
CA ASP A 110 10.70 -6.04 -17.85
C ASP A 110 10.21 -6.15 -16.39
N VAL A 111 10.07 -4.98 -15.77
CA VAL A 111 9.55 -4.86 -14.40
C VAL A 111 8.29 -4.00 -14.41
N PRO A 112 7.24 -4.40 -13.65
CA PRO A 112 6.05 -3.56 -13.54
C PRO A 112 6.42 -2.25 -12.83
N LYS A 113 5.83 -1.14 -13.27
CA LYS A 113 5.95 0.12 -12.54
C LYS A 113 5.48 -0.06 -11.10
N ARG A 114 6.25 0.40 -10.14
CA ARG A 114 5.97 0.23 -8.72
C ARG A 114 6.23 1.52 -7.94
N THR A 115 5.26 1.88 -7.11
CA THR A 115 5.40 2.95 -6.12
C THR A 115 5.47 2.34 -4.74
N PHE A 116 6.62 2.47 -4.08
CA PHE A 116 6.82 2.07 -2.70
C PHE A 116 6.34 3.17 -1.76
N ILE A 117 5.38 2.82 -0.89
CA ILE A 117 4.73 3.76 0.02
C ILE A 117 5.09 3.39 1.46
N PHE A 118 5.91 4.22 2.09
CA PHE A 118 6.25 4.08 3.50
C PHE A 118 5.47 5.07 4.35
N GLY A 119 5.10 4.64 5.54
CA GLY A 119 4.54 5.50 6.57
C GLY A 119 4.91 4.98 7.94
N ALA A 120 5.68 5.75 8.68
CA ALA A 120 6.20 5.32 9.96
C ALA A 120 6.39 6.49 10.92
N LYS A 121 6.41 6.17 12.22
CA LYS A 121 6.89 7.04 13.29
C LYS A 121 7.90 6.27 14.13
N ALA A 122 9.00 6.93 14.50
CA ALA A 122 10.00 6.40 15.40
C ALA A 122 9.81 6.99 16.79
N ALA A 123 10.09 6.21 17.84
CA ALA A 123 10.17 6.74 19.20
C ALA A 123 11.31 7.78 19.29
N PRO A 124 11.18 8.84 20.09
CA PRO A 124 12.15 9.94 20.15
C PRO A 124 13.59 9.51 20.41
N GLY A 125 13.81 8.52 21.29
CA GLY A 125 15.14 7.98 21.64
C GLY A 125 15.63 6.85 20.73
N TYR A 126 14.86 6.41 19.74
CA TYR A 126 15.23 5.26 18.90
C TYR A 126 16.06 5.71 17.70
N THR A 127 17.36 5.90 17.90
CA THR A 127 18.31 6.42 16.89
C THR A 127 18.34 5.55 15.63
N MET A 128 18.37 4.21 15.78
CA MET A 128 18.37 3.28 14.63
C MET A 128 17.12 3.47 13.75
N ALA A 129 15.95 3.56 14.37
CA ALA A 129 14.70 3.80 13.64
C ALA A 129 14.73 5.12 12.87
N LYS A 130 15.25 6.18 13.47
CA LYS A 130 15.43 7.47 12.76
C LYS A 130 16.42 7.36 11.60
N GLY A 131 17.49 6.59 11.77
CA GLY A 131 18.46 6.28 10.71
C GLY A 131 17.80 5.56 9.53
N ILE A 132 16.94 4.59 9.80
CA ILE A 132 16.19 3.88 8.74
C ILE A 132 15.23 4.82 8.00
N ILE A 133 14.51 5.70 8.71
CA ILE A 133 13.66 6.71 8.05
C ILE A 133 14.49 7.61 7.13
N LYS A 134 15.65 8.08 7.61
CA LYS A 134 16.56 8.90 6.81
C LYS A 134 17.05 8.15 5.57
N LEU A 135 17.40 6.86 5.71
CA LEU A 135 17.82 6.01 4.59
C LEU A 135 16.69 5.87 3.55
N ILE A 136 15.45 5.59 3.97
CA ILE A 136 14.31 5.47 3.06
C ILE A 136 14.09 6.77 2.28
N ASN A 137 14.19 7.92 2.93
CA ASN A 137 14.08 9.22 2.25
C ASN A 137 15.23 9.44 1.26
N ALA A 138 16.47 9.11 1.62
CA ALA A 138 17.61 9.21 0.72
C ALA A 138 17.48 8.28 -0.50
N ILE A 139 16.96 7.06 -0.32
CA ILE A 139 16.61 6.16 -1.41
C ILE A 139 15.53 6.78 -2.30
N GLY A 140 14.52 7.42 -1.69
CA GLY A 140 13.49 8.14 -2.43
C GLY A 140 14.07 9.25 -3.30
N GLU A 141 14.97 10.07 -2.77
CA GLU A 141 15.68 11.10 -3.54
C GLU A 141 16.50 10.49 -4.70
N LEU A 142 17.21 9.41 -4.45
CA LEU A 142 17.99 8.71 -5.47
C LEU A 142 17.10 8.17 -6.59
N VAL A 143 16.07 7.39 -6.24
CA VAL A 143 15.20 6.69 -7.20
C VAL A 143 14.37 7.68 -8.00
N ASN A 144 13.74 8.63 -7.33
CA ASN A 144 12.77 9.54 -7.96
C ASN A 144 13.43 10.56 -8.90
N ASN A 145 14.72 10.88 -8.68
CA ASN A 145 15.47 11.81 -9.53
C ASN A 145 16.32 11.12 -10.60
N ASP A 146 16.43 9.79 -10.61
CA ASP A 146 17.17 9.09 -11.66
C ASP A 146 16.32 9.00 -12.94
N PRO A 147 16.81 9.52 -14.10
CA PRO A 147 16.03 9.61 -15.33
C PRO A 147 15.71 8.26 -15.98
N VAL A 148 16.37 7.18 -15.57
CA VAL A 148 16.11 5.81 -16.03
C VAL A 148 15.19 5.10 -15.06
N VAL A 149 15.56 5.04 -13.80
CA VAL A 149 14.88 4.23 -12.77
C VAL A 149 13.52 4.82 -12.40
N SER A 150 13.37 6.15 -12.39
CA SER A 150 12.08 6.81 -12.07
C SER A 150 10.95 6.49 -13.05
N LYS A 151 11.26 5.91 -14.20
CA LYS A 151 10.24 5.40 -15.16
C LYS A 151 9.56 4.13 -14.65
N TYR A 152 10.21 3.41 -13.75
CA TYR A 152 9.77 2.10 -13.23
C TYR A 152 9.47 2.13 -11.74
N LEU A 153 10.30 2.82 -10.97
CA LEU A 153 10.20 2.86 -9.51
C LEU A 153 9.96 4.28 -9.01
N HIS A 154 9.12 4.38 -7.99
CA HIS A 154 8.93 5.60 -7.22
C HIS A 154 8.88 5.26 -5.73
N VAL A 155 9.41 6.14 -4.88
CA VAL A 155 9.44 5.93 -3.42
C VAL A 155 8.85 7.15 -2.74
N VAL A 156 7.84 6.93 -1.89
CA VAL A 156 7.19 7.98 -1.11
C VAL A 156 7.21 7.62 0.37
N PHE A 157 7.68 8.55 1.19
CA PHE A 157 7.51 8.47 2.63
C PHE A 157 6.40 9.42 3.06
N VAL A 158 5.28 8.88 3.53
CA VAL A 158 4.10 9.65 3.96
C VAL A 158 4.38 10.31 5.29
N GLU A 159 4.42 11.64 5.31
CA GLU A 159 4.68 12.43 6.50
C GLU A 159 3.56 12.32 7.53
N ASN A 160 3.95 12.33 8.80
CA ASN A 160 3.03 12.32 9.94
C ASN A 160 1.94 11.23 9.83
N TYR A 161 2.35 10.00 9.50
CA TYR A 161 1.43 8.88 9.38
C TYR A 161 0.58 8.69 10.66
N ASN A 162 -0.73 8.68 10.49
CA ASN A 162 -1.75 8.47 11.51
C ASN A 162 -3.03 7.89 10.86
N VAL A 163 -4.19 7.99 11.50
CA VAL A 163 -5.45 7.40 11.00
C VAL A 163 -5.87 8.01 9.66
N SER A 164 -5.81 9.33 9.49
CA SER A 164 -6.28 9.98 8.25
C SER A 164 -5.48 9.58 7.01
N PRO A 165 -4.12 9.57 7.01
CA PRO A 165 -3.36 8.95 5.93
C PRO A 165 -3.70 7.47 5.71
N ALA A 166 -3.94 6.69 6.78
CA ALA A 166 -4.26 5.28 6.64
C ALA A 166 -5.56 5.05 5.85
N GLU A 167 -6.55 5.90 6.04
CA GLU A 167 -7.83 5.87 5.33
C GLU A 167 -7.68 6.09 3.82
N GLN A 168 -6.65 6.83 3.40
CA GLN A 168 -6.35 7.05 1.98
C GLN A 168 -5.49 5.92 1.39
N ILE A 169 -4.50 5.45 2.16
CA ILE A 169 -3.51 4.49 1.67
C ILE A 169 -4.10 3.08 1.57
N ILE A 170 -4.84 2.63 2.59
CA ILE A 170 -5.29 1.24 2.68
C ILE A 170 -6.17 0.83 1.48
N PRO A 171 -7.17 1.61 1.07
CA PRO A 171 -7.98 1.27 -0.11
C PRO A 171 -7.21 1.30 -1.43
N ALA A 172 -6.20 2.15 -1.54
CA ALA A 172 -5.40 2.33 -2.73
C ALA A 172 -4.31 1.25 -2.91
N THR A 173 -3.93 0.56 -1.84
CA THR A 173 -2.81 -0.39 -1.82
C THR A 173 -3.09 -1.64 -2.64
N ASP A 174 -2.10 -2.07 -3.45
CA ASP A 174 -2.12 -3.34 -4.17
C ASP A 174 -1.37 -4.44 -3.40
N VAL A 175 -0.21 -4.10 -2.81
CA VAL A 175 0.63 -5.02 -2.03
C VAL A 175 0.90 -4.42 -0.66
N SER A 176 0.68 -5.19 0.39
CA SER A 176 0.91 -4.77 1.79
C SER A 176 2.03 -5.61 2.40
N GLU A 177 3.17 -4.97 2.67
CA GLU A 177 4.36 -5.61 3.23
C GLU A 177 4.16 -5.97 4.71
N GLN A 178 4.00 -7.26 5.00
CA GLN A 178 3.82 -7.84 6.34
C GLN A 178 4.98 -8.77 6.70
N ILE A 179 6.19 -8.26 6.51
CA ILE A 179 7.45 -9.01 6.55
C ILE A 179 8.16 -8.98 7.90
N SER A 180 7.45 -8.76 9.00
CA SER A 180 8.03 -8.81 10.35
C SER A 180 8.70 -10.15 10.64
N THR A 181 9.75 -10.14 11.48
CA THR A 181 10.39 -11.39 11.91
C THR A 181 9.37 -12.30 12.57
N ALA A 182 9.37 -13.58 12.19
CA ALA A 182 8.46 -14.59 12.73
C ALA A 182 8.47 -14.59 14.27
N GLY A 183 7.28 -14.69 14.87
CA GLY A 183 7.10 -14.69 16.33
C GLY A 183 7.30 -13.36 17.05
N LYS A 184 7.65 -12.29 16.35
CA LYS A 184 7.83 -10.95 16.97
C LYS A 184 6.59 -10.05 16.85
N GLU A 185 5.74 -10.28 15.87
CA GLU A 185 4.46 -9.59 15.72
C GLU A 185 3.31 -10.59 15.94
N ALA A 186 2.54 -10.43 17.02
CA ALA A 186 1.58 -11.44 17.46
C ALA A 186 0.42 -11.63 16.47
N SER A 187 -0.22 -10.56 16.00
CA SER A 187 -1.28 -10.66 14.99
C SER A 187 -1.33 -9.46 14.03
N GLY A 188 -1.07 -8.25 14.48
CA GLY A 188 -1.23 -7.04 13.70
C GLY A 188 -2.69 -6.79 13.24
N THR A 189 -3.11 -5.53 13.21
CA THR A 189 -4.46 -5.16 12.74
C THR A 189 -4.45 -4.64 11.29
N SER A 190 -3.33 -4.09 10.84
CA SER A 190 -3.21 -3.52 9.50
C SER A 190 -3.32 -4.56 8.39
N ASN A 191 -2.74 -5.75 8.58
CA ASN A 191 -2.85 -6.86 7.62
C ASN A 191 -4.31 -7.20 7.31
N MET A 192 -5.16 -7.32 8.34
CA MET A 192 -6.60 -7.58 8.15
C MET A 192 -7.27 -6.47 7.34
N LYS A 193 -6.98 -5.19 7.65
CA LYS A 193 -7.53 -4.05 6.91
C LYS A 193 -7.11 -4.06 5.44
N PHE A 194 -5.84 -4.34 5.15
CA PHE A 194 -5.34 -4.45 3.78
C PHE A 194 -5.99 -5.61 3.02
N MET A 195 -6.07 -6.80 3.64
CA MET A 195 -6.73 -7.96 3.03
C MET A 195 -8.21 -7.69 2.73
N MET A 196 -8.94 -7.07 3.67
CA MET A 196 -10.34 -6.67 3.46
C MET A 196 -10.49 -5.63 2.34
N ASN A 197 -9.43 -4.87 2.03
CA ASN A 197 -9.39 -3.92 0.92
C ASN A 197 -8.76 -4.51 -0.35
N GLY A 198 -8.60 -5.83 -0.42
CA GLY A 198 -8.16 -6.55 -1.61
C GLY A 198 -6.67 -6.41 -1.93
N ALA A 199 -5.84 -6.00 -0.95
CA ALA A 199 -4.40 -5.99 -1.11
C ALA A 199 -3.82 -7.40 -0.93
N LEU A 200 -2.85 -7.75 -1.78
CA LEU A 200 -2.01 -8.92 -1.57
C LEU A 200 -1.13 -8.69 -0.32
N THR A 201 -0.96 -9.73 0.47
CA THR A 201 -0.25 -9.62 1.75
C THR A 201 0.88 -10.63 1.82
N PRO A 202 2.08 -10.31 1.28
CA PRO A 202 3.26 -11.13 1.49
C PRO A 202 3.63 -11.16 2.98
N VAL A 203 3.89 -12.36 3.49
CA VAL A 203 4.30 -12.61 4.86
C VAL A 203 5.58 -13.43 4.88
N SER A 204 6.44 -13.22 5.87
CA SER A 204 7.59 -14.07 6.11
C SER A 204 7.25 -15.15 7.14
N TYR A 205 7.68 -16.35 6.88
CA TYR A 205 7.62 -17.48 7.81
C TYR A 205 8.88 -17.55 8.66
#